data_d0acd210a3a1317291ef8d75bee4993b
#
_entry.id   d0acd210a3a1317291ef8d75bee4993b
#
_cell.length_a   1.000
_cell.length_b   1.000
_cell.length_c   1.000
_cell.angle_alpha   90.00
_cell.angle_beta   90.00
_cell.angle_gamma   90.00
#
_symmetry.space_group_name_H-M   'P 1'
#
loop_
_entity.id
_entity.type
_entity.pdbx_description
1 polymer ?
#
loop_
_entity_poly.entity_id
_entity_poly.type
_entity_poly.pdbx_seq_one_letter_code
_entity_poly.pdbx_strand_id
1 'polypeptide(L)'
;MVAIVSAVHAQDQNSPETQATIKPGESAHMDRDSIGDYGPMKRFDVDLVWSDASGARPADHKNRKVRYVADCKAGTLTVAAVAVFDRTGMTEKRMMVPPGAADPVKPDAGSPAAKWLQNVCHE
;
A
#
# COMPACT_ATOMS: atom_id res chain seq x y z
N MET A 1 15.43 -11.95 25.24
CA MET A 1 15.41 -10.49 25.16
C MET A 1 15.17 -10.02 23.74
N VAL A 2 15.91 -10.55 22.80
CA VAL A 2 15.78 -10.14 21.40
C VAL A 2 14.38 -10.45 20.88
N ALA A 3 13.80 -11.56 21.26
CA ALA A 3 12.46 -11.94 20.81
C ALA A 3 11.39 -10.91 21.19
N ILE A 4 11.61 -10.21 22.30
CA ILE A 4 10.66 -9.19 22.74
C ILE A 4 10.57 -8.05 21.73
N VAL A 5 11.72 -7.63 21.19
CA VAL A 5 11.76 -6.57 20.20
C VAL A 5 10.98 -6.97 18.94
N SER A 6 11.18 -8.20 18.49
CA SER A 6 10.46 -8.70 17.31
C SER A 6 8.95 -8.72 17.55
N ALA A 7 8.53 -9.10 18.75
CA ALA A 7 7.11 -9.14 19.08
C ALA A 7 6.48 -7.74 19.02
N VAL A 8 7.21 -6.72 19.46
CA VAL A 8 6.71 -5.36 19.42
C VAL A 8 6.45 -4.92 17.99
N HIS A 9 7.37 -5.20 17.08
CA HIS A 9 7.19 -4.85 15.67
C HIS A 9 6.03 -5.62 15.04
N ALA A 10 5.90 -6.90 15.36
CA ALA A 10 4.84 -7.71 14.78
C ALA A 10 3.45 -7.26 15.21
N GLN A 11 3.35 -6.56 16.33
CA GLN A 11 2.07 -6.14 16.88
C GLN A 11 1.65 -4.75 16.47
N ASP A 12 2.44 -4.05 15.67
CA ASP A 12 2.09 -2.71 15.24
C ASP A 12 1.08 -2.77 14.09
N GLN A 13 -0.20 -2.92 14.46
CA GLN A 13 -1.29 -3.02 13.50
C GLN A 13 -1.59 -1.71 12.82
N ASN A 14 -1.09 -0.59 13.35
CA ASN A 14 -1.37 0.73 12.82
C ASN A 14 -0.23 1.29 11.99
N SER A 15 0.84 0.50 11.77
CA SER A 15 1.92 0.98 10.92
C SER A 15 1.42 1.15 9.48
N PRO A 16 1.95 2.14 8.75
CA PRO A 16 1.57 2.29 7.34
C PRO A 16 1.84 1.05 6.51
N GLU A 17 2.93 0.34 6.75
CA GLU A 17 3.24 -0.88 6.01
C GLU A 17 2.19 -1.97 6.26
N THR A 18 1.74 -2.13 7.50
CA THR A 18 0.70 -3.10 7.83
C THR A 18 -0.62 -2.72 7.14
N GLN A 19 -0.98 -1.44 7.17
CA GLN A 19 -2.21 -0.97 6.55
C GLN A 19 -2.14 -1.03 5.02
N ALA A 20 -0.96 -1.04 4.44
CA ALA A 20 -0.78 -1.15 2.99
C ALA A 20 -0.82 -2.60 2.50
N THR A 21 -0.81 -3.58 3.39
CA THR A 21 -0.81 -4.99 3.02
C THR A 21 -2.19 -5.40 2.51
N ILE A 22 -2.22 -6.13 1.38
CA ILE A 22 -3.46 -6.69 0.85
C ILE A 22 -3.90 -7.83 1.77
N LYS A 23 -5.12 -7.73 2.29
CA LYS A 23 -5.67 -8.73 3.22
C LYS A 23 -6.47 -9.78 2.47
N PRO A 24 -6.68 -10.96 3.05
CA PRO A 24 -7.52 -11.98 2.42
C PRO A 24 -8.91 -11.42 2.08
N GLY A 25 -9.38 -11.72 0.88
CA GLY A 25 -10.67 -11.24 0.41
C GLY A 25 -10.62 -9.89 -0.29
N GLU A 26 -9.49 -9.19 -0.24
CA GLU A 26 -9.35 -7.90 -0.91
C GLU A 26 -8.75 -8.04 -2.29
N SER A 27 -9.07 -7.07 -3.15
CA SER A 27 -8.40 -6.86 -4.41
C SER A 27 -7.73 -5.50 -4.42
N ALA A 28 -6.68 -5.38 -5.23
CA ALA A 28 -5.89 -4.15 -5.33
C ALA A 28 -5.98 -3.62 -6.76
N HIS A 29 -6.28 -2.33 -6.89
CA HIS A 29 -6.44 -1.69 -8.18
C HIS A 29 -5.57 -0.45 -8.25
N MET A 30 -4.57 -0.46 -9.12
CA MET A 30 -3.74 0.72 -9.33
C MET A 30 -4.53 1.77 -10.11
N ASP A 31 -4.52 2.99 -9.61
CA ASP A 31 -5.15 4.13 -10.29
C ASP A 31 -4.13 4.74 -11.26
N ARG A 32 -4.31 4.50 -12.56
CA ARG A 32 -3.40 5.01 -13.57
C ARG A 32 -3.37 6.53 -13.62
N ASP A 33 -4.48 7.17 -13.30
CA ASP A 33 -4.54 8.63 -13.31
C ASP A 33 -3.76 9.26 -12.16
N SER A 34 -3.38 8.46 -11.16
CA SER A 34 -2.61 8.94 -10.03
C SER A 34 -1.10 8.96 -10.29
N ILE A 35 -0.65 8.32 -11.39
CA ILE A 35 0.78 8.25 -11.70
C ILE A 35 1.31 9.64 -11.98
N GLY A 36 2.37 10.02 -11.28
CA GLY A 36 3.00 11.32 -11.46
C GLY A 36 4.45 11.29 -11.07
N ASP A 37 5.13 12.39 -11.38
CA ASP A 37 6.53 12.53 -11.03
C ASP A 37 6.69 12.86 -9.55
N TYR A 38 7.77 12.36 -8.95
CA TYR A 38 8.13 12.62 -7.58
C TYR A 38 9.66 12.77 -7.52
N GLY A 39 10.15 13.93 -7.94
CA GLY A 39 11.57 14.12 -8.18
C GLY A 39 12.06 13.14 -9.23
N PRO A 40 13.16 12.42 -8.98
CA PRO A 40 13.65 11.40 -9.91
C PRO A 40 12.85 10.10 -9.87
N MET A 41 11.82 10.03 -9.03
CA MET A 41 10.99 8.84 -8.85
C MET A 41 9.59 9.08 -9.39
N LYS A 42 8.72 8.10 -9.22
CA LYS A 42 7.32 8.18 -9.58
C LYS A 42 6.45 7.93 -8.36
N ARG A 43 5.25 8.51 -8.33
CA ARG A 43 4.25 8.20 -7.31
C ARG A 43 2.99 7.68 -7.97
N PHE A 44 2.25 6.86 -7.24
CA PHE A 44 0.95 6.36 -7.70
C PHE A 44 0.13 5.85 -6.53
N ASP A 45 -1.18 5.71 -6.75
CA ASP A 45 -2.11 5.24 -5.73
C ASP A 45 -2.67 3.88 -6.11
N VAL A 46 -2.94 3.06 -5.10
CA VAL A 46 -3.58 1.75 -5.23
C VAL A 46 -4.77 1.71 -4.30
N ASP A 47 -5.93 1.31 -4.83
CA ASP A 47 -7.13 1.12 -4.03
C ASP A 47 -7.21 -0.33 -3.57
N LEU A 48 -7.37 -0.53 -2.26
CA LEU A 48 -7.57 -1.85 -1.66
C LEU A 48 -9.03 -1.94 -1.23
N VAL A 49 -9.77 -2.81 -1.90
CA VAL A 49 -11.21 -2.93 -1.71
C VAL A 49 -11.60 -4.39 -1.55
N TRP A 50 -12.77 -4.64 -0.97
CA TRP A 50 -13.26 -6.01 -0.88
C TRP A 50 -13.57 -6.53 -2.27
N SER A 51 -13.14 -7.76 -2.55
CA SER A 51 -13.38 -8.40 -3.85
C SER A 51 -14.77 -9.04 -3.85
N ASP A 52 -15.58 -8.76 -4.89
CA ASP A 52 -16.89 -9.37 -5.05
C ASP A 52 -16.80 -10.89 -5.15
N ALA A 53 -15.70 -11.41 -5.70
CA ALA A 53 -15.48 -12.84 -5.81
C ALA A 53 -15.28 -13.51 -4.45
N SER A 54 -15.01 -12.73 -3.40
CA SER A 54 -14.77 -13.27 -2.06
C SER A 54 -16.05 -13.39 -1.23
N GLY A 55 -17.21 -13.07 -1.81
CA GLY A 55 -18.49 -13.13 -1.11
C GLY A 55 -18.85 -11.81 -0.45
N ALA A 56 -19.70 -11.86 0.57
CA ALA A 56 -20.20 -10.67 1.23
C ALA A 56 -19.08 -9.93 1.96
N ARG A 57 -19.10 -8.60 1.85
CA ARG A 57 -18.13 -7.74 2.54
C ARG A 57 -18.38 -7.80 4.06
N PRO A 58 -17.36 -8.11 4.86
CA PRO A 58 -17.49 -8.05 6.32
C PRO A 58 -17.87 -6.65 6.79
N ALA A 59 -18.65 -6.59 7.87
CA ALA A 59 -19.14 -5.30 8.38
C ALA A 59 -18.00 -4.40 8.86
N ASP A 60 -16.90 -4.98 9.30
CA ASP A 60 -15.76 -4.23 9.80
C ASP A 60 -14.70 -3.96 8.74
N HIS A 61 -14.93 -4.41 7.49
CA HIS A 61 -13.98 -4.16 6.42
C HIS A 61 -13.98 -2.68 6.03
N LYS A 62 -12.80 -2.11 5.87
CA LYS A 62 -12.61 -0.73 5.44
C LYS A 62 -11.74 -0.69 4.20
N ASN A 63 -12.19 0.04 3.19
CA ASN A 63 -11.38 0.29 2.01
C ASN A 63 -10.20 1.18 2.36
N ARG A 64 -9.11 1.04 1.63
CA ARG A 64 -7.91 1.85 1.84
C ARG A 64 -7.36 2.31 0.52
N LYS A 65 -6.71 3.46 0.53
CA LYS A 65 -5.94 3.95 -0.61
C LYS A 65 -4.50 4.09 -0.15
N VAL A 66 -3.59 3.44 -0.86
CA VAL A 66 -2.17 3.45 -0.53
C VAL A 66 -1.42 4.23 -1.58
N ARG A 67 -0.63 5.22 -1.16
CA ARG A 67 0.27 5.92 -2.06
C ARG A 67 1.66 5.30 -1.95
N TYR A 68 2.21 4.96 -3.10
CA TYR A 68 3.56 4.42 -3.22
C TYR A 68 4.46 5.39 -3.95
N VAL A 69 5.74 5.33 -3.62
CA VAL A 69 6.80 5.94 -4.42
C VAL A 69 7.59 4.81 -5.05
N ALA A 70 7.75 4.90 -6.37
CA ALA A 70 8.49 3.90 -7.15
C ALA A 70 9.86 4.46 -7.51
N ASP A 71 10.90 3.73 -7.13
CA ASP A 71 12.26 4.01 -7.59
C ASP A 71 12.54 3.07 -8.77
N CYS A 72 12.43 3.60 -9.98
CA CYS A 72 12.56 2.78 -11.19
C CYS A 72 13.97 2.27 -11.42
N LYS A 73 14.99 2.99 -10.93
CA LYS A 73 16.38 2.53 -11.03
C LYS A 73 16.64 1.37 -10.09
N ALA A 74 16.19 1.49 -8.86
CA ALA A 74 16.41 0.45 -7.86
C ALA A 74 15.42 -0.70 -7.99
N GLY A 75 14.28 -0.46 -8.65
CA GLY A 75 13.23 -1.47 -8.77
C GLY A 75 12.49 -1.68 -7.47
N THR A 76 12.23 -0.62 -6.71
CA THR A 76 11.61 -0.71 -5.39
C THR A 76 10.37 0.15 -5.28
N LEU A 77 9.50 -0.23 -4.34
CA LEU A 77 8.33 0.54 -3.93
C LEU A 77 8.45 0.88 -2.45
N THR A 78 8.05 2.09 -2.10
CA THR A 78 8.01 2.54 -0.71
C THR A 78 6.62 3.10 -0.41
N VAL A 79 6.04 2.73 0.72
CA VAL A 79 4.74 3.29 1.14
C VAL A 79 4.96 4.73 1.57
N ALA A 80 4.20 5.66 1.00
CA ALA A 80 4.30 7.08 1.32
C ALA A 80 3.11 7.58 2.13
N ALA A 81 1.93 6.98 1.95
CA ALA A 81 0.74 7.39 2.68
C ALA A 81 -0.32 6.30 2.59
N VAL A 82 -1.18 6.23 3.60
CA VAL A 82 -2.35 5.35 3.58
C VAL A 82 -3.55 6.14 4.07
N ALA A 83 -4.64 6.08 3.32
CA ALA A 83 -5.93 6.60 3.75
C ALA A 83 -6.88 5.44 4.00
N VAL A 84 -7.57 5.46 5.14
CA VAL A 84 -8.57 4.46 5.51
C VAL A 84 -9.94 5.13 5.44
N PHE A 85 -10.90 4.46 4.80
CA PHE A 85 -12.24 5.00 4.59
C PHE A 85 -13.26 4.21 5.40
N ASP A 86 -14.27 4.93 5.93
CA ASP A 86 -15.38 4.27 6.58
C ASP A 86 -16.36 3.70 5.53
N ARG A 87 -17.43 3.09 6.00
CA ARG A 87 -18.38 2.43 5.10
C ARG A 87 -19.16 3.41 4.22
N THR A 88 -19.18 4.67 4.59
CA THR A 88 -19.84 5.70 3.78
C THR A 88 -18.93 6.29 2.72
N GLY A 89 -17.66 5.90 2.72
CA GLY A 89 -16.66 6.43 1.78
C GLY A 89 -15.95 7.66 2.28
N MET A 90 -16.21 8.09 3.50
CA MET A 90 -15.51 9.24 4.09
C MET A 90 -14.17 8.81 4.67
N THR A 91 -13.18 9.67 4.55
CA THR A 91 -11.88 9.41 5.14
C THR A 91 -11.99 9.35 6.66
N GLU A 92 -11.62 8.19 7.21
CA GLU A 92 -11.61 7.99 8.64
C GLU A 92 -10.26 8.33 9.25
N LYS A 93 -9.17 7.98 8.52
CA LYS A 93 -7.82 8.10 9.02
C LYS A 93 -6.84 8.27 7.87
N ARG A 94 -5.83 9.10 8.07
CA ARG A 94 -4.71 9.24 7.13
C ARG A 94 -3.41 9.04 7.88
N MET A 95 -2.52 8.28 7.27
CA MET A 95 -1.17 8.05 7.81
C MET A 95 -0.17 8.50 6.77
N MET A 96 0.61 9.53 7.10
CA MET A 96 1.69 10.01 6.24
C MET A 96 2.98 9.39 6.69
N VAL A 97 3.79 8.94 5.74
CA VAL A 97 5.08 8.34 6.03
C VAL A 97 6.16 9.35 5.68
N PRO A 98 6.90 9.88 6.66
CA PRO A 98 8.01 10.79 6.36
C PRO A 98 9.06 10.09 5.50
N PRO A 99 9.78 10.83 4.65
CA PRO A 99 10.86 10.25 3.86
C PRO A 99 11.86 9.53 4.76
N GLY A 100 12.22 8.31 4.37
CA GLY A 100 13.15 7.48 5.13
C GLY A 100 12.54 6.69 6.28
N ALA A 101 11.25 6.92 6.61
CA ALA A 101 10.60 6.21 7.70
C ALA A 101 10.11 4.82 7.31
N ALA A 102 9.88 4.57 6.03
CA ALA A 102 9.52 3.24 5.53
C ALA A 102 10.64 2.71 4.65
N ASP A 103 10.84 1.40 4.70
CA ASP A 103 11.88 0.78 3.91
C ASP A 103 11.40 0.53 2.47
N PRO A 104 12.27 0.79 1.47
CA PRO A 104 11.98 0.37 0.11
C PRO A 104 11.90 -1.14 0.02
N VAL A 105 10.93 -1.64 -0.75
CA VAL A 105 10.73 -3.08 -0.92
C VAL A 105 10.83 -3.43 -2.39
N LYS A 106 11.60 -4.46 -2.69
CA LYS A 106 11.67 -5.00 -4.05
C LYS A 106 10.56 -6.04 -4.19
N PRO A 107 9.55 -5.80 -5.06
CA PRO A 107 8.45 -6.74 -5.20
C PRO A 107 8.91 -8.09 -5.73
N ASP A 108 8.26 -9.15 -5.25
CA ASP A 108 8.50 -10.49 -5.77
C ASP A 108 8.05 -10.58 -7.22
N ALA A 109 8.79 -11.32 -8.04
CA ALA A 109 8.46 -11.52 -9.44
C ALA A 109 7.08 -12.16 -9.56
N GLY A 110 6.25 -11.60 -10.47
CA GLY A 110 4.90 -12.11 -10.69
C GLY A 110 3.86 -11.63 -9.71
N SER A 111 4.25 -10.86 -8.69
CA SER A 111 3.29 -10.30 -7.73
C SER A 111 2.54 -9.11 -8.36
N PRO A 112 1.38 -8.74 -7.80
CA PRO A 112 0.69 -7.51 -8.24
C PRO A 112 1.58 -6.27 -8.15
N ALA A 113 2.36 -6.16 -7.08
CA ALA A 113 3.25 -5.01 -6.88
C ALA A 113 4.33 -4.93 -7.95
N ALA A 114 4.84 -6.07 -8.41
CA ALA A 114 5.80 -6.09 -9.51
C ALA A 114 5.18 -5.55 -10.81
N LYS A 115 3.92 -5.86 -11.07
CA LYS A 115 3.20 -5.34 -12.23
C LYS A 115 2.96 -3.85 -12.12
N TRP A 116 2.62 -3.35 -10.93
CA TRP A 116 2.46 -1.91 -10.72
C TRP A 116 3.77 -1.18 -11.03
N LEU A 117 4.85 -1.68 -10.48
CA LEU A 117 6.18 -1.07 -10.68
C LEU A 117 6.51 -1.01 -12.17
N GLN A 118 6.29 -2.11 -12.89
CA GLN A 118 6.55 -2.16 -14.32
C GLN A 118 5.70 -1.15 -15.08
N ASN A 119 4.40 -1.07 -14.79
CA ASN A 119 3.51 -0.13 -15.46
C ASN A 119 3.90 1.33 -15.20
N VAL A 120 4.21 1.64 -13.94
CA VAL A 120 4.55 3.01 -13.54
C VAL A 120 5.87 3.45 -14.15
N CYS A 121 6.85 2.56 -14.22
CA CYS A 121 8.17 2.90 -14.71
C CYS A 121 8.25 2.96 -16.24
N HIS A 122 7.22 2.51 -16.94
CA HIS A 122 7.14 2.59 -18.40
C HIS A 122 6.25 3.74 -18.89
N GLU A 123 5.71 4.52 -17.98
CA GLU A 123 4.88 5.67 -18.36
C GLU A 123 5.70 6.83 -18.90
#